data_3b37d8a793c2356d9f61831a38653401
#
_entry.id   3b37d8a793c2356d9f61831a38653401
#
_cell.length_a   1.000
_cell.length_b   1.000
_cell.length_c   1.000
_cell.angle_alpha   90.00
_cell.angle_beta   90.00
_cell.angle_gamma   90.00
#
_symmetry.space_group_name_H-M   'P 1'
#
loop_
_entity.id
_entity.type
_entity.pdbx_description
1 polymer ?
#
loop_
_entity_poly.entity_id
_entity_poly.type
_entity_poly.pdbx_seq_one_letter_code
_entity_poly.pdbx_strand_id
1 'polypeptide(L)'
;MRARAEAIERIALKRKARLGKLSDEGYAELRLAVENNPDKFVEDEQERAFLMLADALDANAKAREGEDFLDDDAYEKSRTRRLGRLRDTCGIVLEVDRHCLDASTILALQGNDAGDILEELLSLDATCGGSADVALDMGDLIPCDDGQGIANEGATAEPLATNEAYASSAITEPAERAADDETALMPNTDDWTDVFEHPILRLHAVIAQEYLNTTRFGAARECCRRLIALAPSDPLGARFTWALACARLEDEQGFNDLDARFGRRGNAWSHIARTLLMFKLDRMSAARRALRGYASLCQGGAYALLRPTFVEAYLPDRPAFGQGTFEEACLAVHEADPVVVDTPDFIAWCTAQEGFAAEAQRYAEEHDLDW
;
A
#
# COMPACT_ATOMS: atom_id res chain seq x y z
N MET A 1 -6.11 -13.18 1.93
CA MET A 1 -6.92 -14.45 1.93
C MET A 1 -7.28 -14.73 0.48
N ARG A 2 -7.31 -15.98 0.01
CA ARG A 2 -7.78 -16.24 -1.35
C ARG A 2 -9.26 -15.88 -1.44
N ALA A 3 -9.69 -15.17 -2.47
CA ALA A 3 -11.07 -14.67 -2.61
C ALA A 3 -12.15 -15.77 -2.42
N ARG A 4 -11.88 -16.96 -2.93
CA ARG A 4 -12.80 -18.11 -2.71
C ARG A 4 -12.91 -18.51 -1.25
N ALA A 5 -11.84 -18.50 -0.46
CA ALA A 5 -11.90 -18.82 0.98
C ALA A 5 -12.70 -17.77 1.75
N GLU A 6 -12.63 -16.51 1.33
CA GLU A 6 -13.44 -15.43 1.89
C GLU A 6 -14.93 -15.60 1.54
N ALA A 7 -15.25 -15.96 0.28
CA ALA A 7 -16.63 -16.23 -0.11
C ALA A 7 -17.25 -17.37 0.72
N ILE A 8 -16.50 -18.45 0.93
CA ILE A 8 -16.91 -19.58 1.76
C ILE A 8 -17.16 -19.14 3.21
N GLU A 9 -16.24 -18.32 3.76
CA GLU A 9 -16.36 -17.81 5.13
C GLU A 9 -17.59 -16.92 5.31
N ARG A 10 -17.86 -16.00 4.36
CA ARG A 10 -19.05 -15.13 4.38
C ARG A 10 -20.35 -15.95 4.37
N ILE A 11 -20.46 -16.94 3.49
CA ILE A 11 -21.62 -17.84 3.43
C ILE A 11 -21.75 -18.62 4.74
N ALA A 12 -20.67 -19.20 5.26
CA ALA A 12 -20.70 -20.00 6.49
C ALA A 12 -21.11 -19.15 7.70
N LEU A 13 -20.62 -17.90 7.82
CA LEU A 13 -20.98 -16.98 8.91
C LEU A 13 -22.47 -16.58 8.85
N LYS A 14 -23.00 -16.26 7.67
CA LYS A 14 -24.44 -15.98 7.52
C LYS A 14 -25.29 -17.20 7.91
N ARG A 15 -24.87 -18.44 7.57
CA ARG A 15 -25.57 -19.67 7.97
C ARG A 15 -25.46 -19.92 9.48
N LYS A 16 -24.27 -19.71 10.06
CA LYS A 16 -24.06 -19.78 11.51
C LYS A 16 -25.00 -18.83 12.26
N ALA A 17 -25.13 -17.60 11.80
CA ALA A 17 -26.02 -16.61 12.41
C ALA A 17 -27.49 -17.05 12.41
N ARG A 18 -27.95 -17.78 11.37
CA ARG A 18 -29.30 -18.31 11.28
C ARG A 18 -29.53 -19.60 12.11
N LEU A 19 -28.53 -20.47 12.16
CA LEU A 19 -28.59 -21.73 12.92
C LEU A 19 -28.48 -21.48 14.44
N GLY A 20 -27.98 -20.34 14.85
CA GLY A 20 -27.80 -20.00 16.25
C GLY A 20 -26.45 -20.48 16.82
N LYS A 21 -26.44 -20.91 18.09
CA LYS A 21 -25.19 -21.30 18.74
C LYS A 21 -24.69 -22.65 18.19
N LEU A 22 -23.59 -22.58 17.43
CA LEU A 22 -22.81 -23.74 17.03
C LEU A 22 -21.54 -23.84 17.88
N SER A 23 -21.09 -25.05 18.17
CA SER A 23 -19.74 -25.28 18.69
C SER A 23 -18.69 -24.98 17.59
N ASP A 24 -17.43 -24.81 17.99
CA ASP A 24 -16.35 -24.59 17.03
C ASP A 24 -16.21 -25.76 16.04
N GLU A 25 -16.42 -27.00 16.50
CA GLU A 25 -16.45 -28.20 15.67
C GLU A 25 -17.62 -28.15 14.69
N GLY A 26 -18.84 -27.81 15.17
CA GLY A 26 -20.02 -27.67 14.31
C GLY A 26 -19.87 -26.56 13.27
N TYR A 27 -19.18 -25.48 13.62
CA TYR A 27 -18.85 -24.43 12.65
C TYR A 27 -17.83 -24.89 11.62
N ALA A 28 -16.79 -25.62 12.02
CA ALA A 28 -15.81 -26.19 11.10
C ALA A 28 -16.45 -27.17 10.10
N GLU A 29 -17.39 -28.01 10.57
CA GLU A 29 -18.16 -28.91 9.72
C GLU A 29 -19.03 -28.14 8.72
N LEU A 30 -19.73 -27.09 9.18
CA LEU A 30 -20.53 -26.23 8.31
C LEU A 30 -19.67 -25.58 7.23
N ARG A 31 -18.52 -25.02 7.60
CA ARG A 31 -17.58 -24.38 6.68
C ARG A 31 -17.08 -25.37 5.62
N LEU A 32 -16.72 -26.58 6.03
CA LEU A 32 -16.31 -27.64 5.11
C LEU A 32 -17.46 -28.06 4.17
N ALA A 33 -18.70 -28.11 4.67
CA ALA A 33 -19.86 -28.40 3.83
C ALA A 33 -20.11 -27.31 2.78
N VAL A 34 -19.95 -26.03 3.15
CA VAL A 34 -20.02 -24.89 2.23
C VAL A 34 -18.90 -24.97 1.20
N GLU A 35 -17.65 -25.25 1.62
CA GLU A 35 -16.49 -25.37 0.74
C GLU A 35 -16.69 -26.45 -0.35
N ASN A 36 -17.26 -27.60 0.04
CA ASN A 36 -17.53 -28.70 -0.88
C ASN A 36 -18.66 -28.42 -1.89
N ASN A 37 -19.65 -27.62 -1.52
CA ASN A 37 -20.82 -27.33 -2.36
C ASN A 37 -21.38 -25.93 -2.10
N PRO A 38 -20.65 -24.85 -2.44
CA PRO A 38 -21.05 -23.49 -2.09
C PRO A 38 -22.42 -23.10 -2.67
N ASP A 39 -22.72 -23.51 -3.89
CA ASP A 39 -23.98 -23.19 -4.58
C ASP A 39 -25.24 -23.66 -3.82
N LYS A 40 -25.13 -24.71 -3.01
CA LYS A 40 -26.26 -25.19 -2.20
C LYS A 40 -26.53 -24.29 -0.99
N PHE A 41 -25.58 -23.49 -0.60
CA PHE A 41 -25.64 -22.62 0.57
C PHE A 41 -25.83 -21.15 0.22
N VAL A 42 -25.71 -20.79 -1.05
CA VAL A 42 -26.02 -19.43 -1.55
C VAL A 42 -27.53 -19.20 -1.45
N GLU A 43 -27.92 -18.14 -0.75
CA GLU A 43 -29.35 -17.81 -0.54
C GLU A 43 -29.71 -16.42 -1.04
N ASP A 44 -28.74 -15.52 -1.22
CA ASP A 44 -29.00 -14.18 -1.70
C ASP A 44 -28.11 -13.79 -2.90
N GLU A 45 -28.43 -12.66 -3.53
CA GLU A 45 -27.72 -12.16 -4.71
C GLU A 45 -26.31 -11.70 -4.35
N GLN A 46 -26.08 -11.16 -3.16
CA GLN A 46 -24.76 -10.73 -2.71
C GLN A 46 -23.79 -11.91 -2.57
N GLU A 47 -24.24 -13.01 -1.96
CA GLU A 47 -23.44 -14.24 -1.84
C GLU A 47 -23.12 -14.81 -3.21
N ARG A 48 -24.10 -14.81 -4.12
CA ARG A 48 -23.91 -15.30 -5.49
C ARG A 48 -22.90 -14.44 -6.25
N ALA A 49 -23.07 -13.12 -6.22
CA ALA A 49 -22.21 -12.17 -6.88
C ALA A 49 -20.76 -12.29 -6.39
N PHE A 50 -20.58 -12.36 -5.07
CA PHE A 50 -19.24 -12.47 -4.50
C PHE A 50 -18.58 -13.83 -4.79
N LEU A 51 -19.35 -14.94 -4.80
CA LEU A 51 -18.82 -16.25 -5.20
C LEU A 51 -18.38 -16.27 -6.67
N MET A 52 -19.19 -15.69 -7.56
CA MET A 52 -18.83 -15.54 -8.99
C MET A 52 -17.55 -14.72 -9.16
N LEU A 53 -17.42 -13.61 -8.44
CA LEU A 53 -16.22 -12.79 -8.46
C LEU A 53 -15.00 -13.57 -7.95
N ALA A 54 -15.15 -14.30 -6.85
CA ALA A 54 -14.07 -15.11 -6.27
C ALA A 54 -13.58 -16.19 -7.24
N ASP A 55 -14.49 -16.85 -7.95
CA ASP A 55 -14.14 -17.84 -8.98
C ASP A 55 -13.44 -17.18 -10.20
N ALA A 56 -13.84 -15.97 -10.57
CA ALA A 56 -13.17 -15.21 -11.63
C ALA A 56 -11.74 -14.78 -11.24
N LEU A 57 -11.54 -14.33 -10.00
CA LEU A 57 -10.22 -13.98 -9.47
C LEU A 57 -9.29 -15.20 -9.38
N ASP A 58 -9.80 -16.34 -8.94
CA ASP A 58 -9.05 -17.60 -8.92
C ASP A 58 -8.68 -18.07 -10.33
N ALA A 59 -9.60 -17.93 -11.30
CA ALA A 59 -9.33 -18.23 -12.70
C ALA A 59 -8.29 -17.27 -13.31
N ASN A 60 -8.37 -15.98 -12.98
CA ASN A 60 -7.39 -14.97 -13.38
C ASN A 60 -5.99 -15.30 -12.83
N ALA A 61 -5.89 -15.64 -11.55
CA ALA A 61 -4.63 -16.02 -10.92
C ALA A 61 -4.01 -17.27 -11.56
N LYS A 62 -4.79 -18.31 -11.80
CA LYS A 62 -4.33 -19.54 -12.48
C LYS A 62 -3.87 -19.29 -13.91
N ALA A 63 -4.58 -18.43 -14.65
CA ALA A 63 -4.18 -18.10 -16.02
C ALA A 63 -2.84 -17.35 -16.04
N ARG A 64 -2.58 -16.51 -15.04
CA ARG A 64 -1.32 -15.80 -14.88
C ARG A 64 -0.13 -16.74 -14.64
N GLU A 65 -0.30 -17.79 -13.81
CA GLU A 65 0.78 -18.77 -13.55
C GLU A 65 1.34 -19.42 -14.84
N GLY A 66 0.54 -19.46 -15.92
CA GLY A 66 0.97 -19.98 -17.23
C GLY A 66 1.64 -18.97 -18.15
N GLU A 67 1.69 -17.70 -17.76
CA GLU A 67 2.21 -16.61 -18.61
C GLU A 67 3.72 -16.40 -18.46
N ASP A 68 4.35 -16.90 -17.40
CA ASP A 68 5.78 -16.72 -17.08
C ASP A 68 6.74 -17.28 -18.15
N PHE A 69 6.26 -18.14 -19.05
CA PHE A 69 7.05 -18.78 -20.11
C PHE A 69 6.76 -18.24 -21.51
N LEU A 70 5.94 -17.17 -21.61
CA LEU A 70 5.57 -16.56 -22.89
C LEU A 70 6.61 -15.51 -23.30
N ASP A 71 6.78 -15.34 -24.61
CA ASP A 71 7.45 -14.15 -25.12
C ASP A 71 6.56 -12.89 -24.94
N ASP A 72 7.16 -11.70 -25.06
CA ASP A 72 6.50 -10.43 -24.79
C ASP A 72 5.18 -10.26 -25.57
N ASP A 73 5.17 -10.61 -26.86
CA ASP A 73 3.99 -10.51 -27.72
C ASP A 73 2.87 -11.48 -27.29
N ALA A 74 3.23 -12.69 -26.91
CA ALA A 74 2.28 -13.70 -26.45
C ALA A 74 1.79 -13.35 -25.04
N TYR A 75 2.66 -12.84 -24.18
CA TYR A 75 2.33 -12.34 -22.86
C TYR A 75 1.28 -11.22 -22.92
N GLU A 76 1.54 -10.17 -23.70
CA GLU A 76 0.60 -9.04 -23.84
C GLU A 76 -0.77 -9.47 -24.39
N LYS A 77 -0.80 -10.39 -25.34
CA LYS A 77 -2.06 -10.95 -25.86
C LYS A 77 -2.80 -11.79 -24.81
N SER A 78 -2.07 -12.58 -24.04
CA SER A 78 -2.64 -13.40 -22.97
C SER A 78 -3.20 -12.54 -21.86
N ARG A 79 -2.40 -11.58 -21.39
CA ARG A 79 -2.76 -10.59 -20.38
C ARG A 79 -4.02 -9.80 -20.78
N THR A 80 -4.05 -9.24 -21.99
CA THR A 80 -5.22 -8.49 -22.50
C THR A 80 -6.48 -9.34 -22.49
N ARG A 81 -6.38 -10.61 -22.92
CA ARG A 81 -7.50 -11.55 -22.93
C ARG A 81 -7.95 -11.93 -21.53
N ARG A 82 -7.00 -12.13 -20.62
CA ARG A 82 -7.27 -12.49 -19.22
C ARG A 82 -7.96 -11.35 -18.48
N LEU A 83 -7.43 -10.12 -18.58
CA LEU A 83 -8.04 -8.93 -17.98
C LEU A 83 -9.39 -8.59 -18.61
N GLY A 84 -9.55 -8.79 -19.92
CA GLY A 84 -10.85 -8.65 -20.60
C GLY A 84 -11.90 -9.59 -20.02
N ARG A 85 -11.57 -10.87 -19.81
CA ARG A 85 -12.48 -11.84 -19.18
C ARG A 85 -12.86 -11.43 -17.76
N LEU A 86 -11.91 -10.94 -16.98
CA LEU A 86 -12.18 -10.48 -15.62
C LEU A 86 -13.13 -9.27 -15.63
N ARG A 87 -12.90 -8.32 -16.55
CA ARG A 87 -13.77 -7.15 -16.76
C ARG A 87 -15.20 -7.58 -17.12
N ASP A 88 -15.35 -8.47 -18.08
CA ASP A 88 -16.66 -8.99 -18.49
C ASP A 88 -17.38 -9.66 -17.33
N THR A 89 -16.65 -10.45 -16.52
CA THR A 89 -17.23 -11.12 -15.36
C THR A 89 -17.61 -10.12 -14.27
N CYS A 90 -16.80 -9.09 -14.00
CA CYS A 90 -17.19 -8.03 -13.07
C CYS A 90 -18.46 -7.31 -13.53
N GLY A 91 -18.64 -7.07 -14.81
CA GLY A 91 -19.89 -6.55 -15.36
C GLY A 91 -21.10 -7.44 -15.04
N ILE A 92 -20.98 -8.77 -15.27
CA ILE A 92 -22.04 -9.73 -14.94
C ILE A 92 -22.32 -9.79 -13.44
N VAL A 93 -21.25 -9.71 -12.61
CA VAL A 93 -21.39 -9.66 -11.14
C VAL A 93 -22.23 -8.46 -10.71
N LEU A 94 -22.00 -7.29 -11.33
CA LEU A 94 -22.76 -6.07 -11.04
C LEU A 94 -24.20 -6.09 -11.58
N GLU A 95 -24.50 -6.92 -12.56
CA GLU A 95 -25.89 -7.19 -12.97
C GLU A 95 -26.64 -8.03 -11.91
N VAL A 96 -25.92 -8.92 -11.20
CA VAL A 96 -26.47 -9.73 -10.10
C VAL A 96 -26.58 -8.92 -8.82
N ASP A 97 -25.51 -8.24 -8.42
CA ASP A 97 -25.49 -7.34 -7.26
C ASP A 97 -24.73 -6.04 -7.61
N ARG A 98 -25.49 -4.98 -7.90
CA ARG A 98 -24.94 -3.65 -8.23
C ARG A 98 -24.11 -3.01 -7.12
N HIS A 99 -24.18 -3.55 -5.91
CA HIS A 99 -23.43 -3.07 -4.74
C HIS A 99 -22.20 -3.90 -4.42
N CYS A 100 -21.81 -4.83 -5.32
CA CYS A 100 -20.57 -5.58 -5.15
C CYS A 100 -19.35 -4.67 -5.29
N LEU A 101 -18.88 -4.16 -4.15
CA LEU A 101 -17.82 -3.12 -4.09
C LEU A 101 -16.52 -3.60 -4.72
N ASP A 102 -16.10 -4.84 -4.44
CA ASP A 102 -14.87 -5.41 -5.03
C ASP A 102 -14.93 -5.45 -6.57
N ALA A 103 -16.09 -5.81 -7.16
CA ALA A 103 -16.24 -5.80 -8.61
C ALA A 103 -16.13 -4.39 -9.21
N SER A 104 -16.75 -3.40 -8.54
CA SER A 104 -16.64 -1.99 -8.94
C SER A 104 -15.20 -1.48 -8.81
N THR A 105 -14.51 -1.80 -7.71
CA THR A 105 -13.10 -1.43 -7.49
C THR A 105 -12.20 -2.02 -8.58
N ILE A 106 -12.38 -3.30 -8.95
CA ILE A 106 -11.63 -3.95 -10.02
C ILE A 106 -11.86 -3.27 -11.36
N LEU A 107 -13.09 -2.86 -11.66
CA LEU A 107 -13.39 -2.15 -12.91
C LEU A 107 -12.72 -0.77 -12.94
N ALA A 108 -12.80 -0.01 -11.86
CA ALA A 108 -12.13 1.29 -11.74
C ALA A 108 -10.61 1.16 -11.96
N LEU A 109 -9.96 0.17 -11.35
CA LEU A 109 -8.52 -0.10 -11.50
C LEU A 109 -8.09 -0.49 -12.93
N GLN A 110 -9.00 -0.86 -13.80
CA GLN A 110 -8.71 -1.14 -15.21
C GLN A 110 -8.84 0.09 -16.10
N GLY A 111 -8.98 1.29 -15.54
CA GLY A 111 -8.86 2.57 -16.21
C GLY A 111 -7.47 2.79 -16.82
N ASN A 112 -7.35 3.81 -17.67
CA ASN A 112 -6.09 4.10 -18.36
C ASN A 112 -5.29 5.25 -17.74
N ASP A 113 -5.93 6.09 -16.92
CA ASP A 113 -5.33 7.25 -16.29
C ASP A 113 -5.49 7.19 -14.76
N ALA A 114 -4.40 7.41 -14.04
CA ALA A 114 -4.41 7.32 -12.58
C ALA A 114 -5.33 8.36 -11.91
N GLY A 115 -5.49 9.54 -12.54
CA GLY A 115 -6.39 10.57 -12.05
C GLY A 115 -7.86 10.14 -12.17
N ASP A 116 -8.25 9.61 -13.33
CA ASP A 116 -9.60 9.11 -13.58
C ASP A 116 -9.92 7.91 -12.67
N ILE A 117 -8.95 7.00 -12.51
CA ILE A 117 -9.06 5.85 -11.58
C ILE A 117 -9.34 6.36 -10.15
N LEU A 118 -8.55 7.31 -9.67
CA LEU A 118 -8.72 7.85 -8.32
C LEU A 118 -10.09 8.53 -8.14
N GLU A 119 -10.57 9.31 -9.12
CA GLU A 119 -11.89 9.96 -9.05
C GLU A 119 -13.01 8.92 -8.98
N GLU A 120 -12.93 7.84 -9.75
CA GLU A 120 -13.91 6.76 -9.71
C GLU A 120 -13.90 6.03 -8.36
N LEU A 121 -12.73 5.71 -7.82
CA LEU A 121 -12.59 5.08 -6.51
C LEU A 121 -13.13 5.97 -5.38
N LEU A 122 -12.88 7.27 -5.40
CA LEU A 122 -13.44 8.22 -4.43
C LEU A 122 -14.96 8.33 -4.55
N SER A 123 -15.51 8.24 -5.76
CA SER A 123 -16.95 8.19 -5.98
C SER A 123 -17.57 6.92 -5.37
N LEU A 124 -16.90 5.78 -5.51
CA LEU A 124 -17.33 4.51 -4.87
C LEU A 124 -17.33 4.65 -3.33
N ASP A 125 -16.27 5.20 -2.75
CA ASP A 125 -16.18 5.42 -1.30
C ASP A 125 -17.33 6.30 -0.78
N ALA A 126 -17.62 7.41 -1.46
CA ALA A 126 -18.72 8.29 -1.12
C ALA A 126 -20.11 7.60 -1.17
N THR A 127 -20.29 6.65 -2.12
CA THR A 127 -21.57 5.92 -2.25
C THR A 127 -21.75 4.83 -1.18
N CYS A 128 -20.66 4.30 -0.64
CA CYS A 128 -20.70 3.26 0.40
C CYS A 128 -20.98 3.81 1.80
N GLY A 129 -21.22 5.12 1.94
CA GLY A 129 -21.42 5.77 3.22
C GLY A 129 -20.12 5.83 4.02
N GLY A 130 -18.99 5.74 3.32
CA GLY A 130 -17.70 6.08 3.86
C GLY A 130 -17.86 7.37 4.65
N SER A 131 -17.49 7.36 5.92
CA SER A 131 -17.62 8.54 6.77
C SER A 131 -17.01 9.69 5.99
N ALA A 132 -17.71 10.83 5.89
CA ALA A 132 -17.24 12.04 5.21
C ALA A 132 -15.85 12.50 5.69
N ASP A 133 -15.30 11.81 6.69
CA ASP A 133 -13.96 11.94 7.23
C ASP A 133 -12.85 11.29 6.38
N VAL A 134 -13.15 10.45 5.38
CA VAL A 134 -12.14 9.91 4.44
C VAL A 134 -11.95 10.83 3.24
N ALA A 135 -13.00 11.52 2.81
CA ALA A 135 -12.86 12.60 1.86
C ALA A 135 -12.15 13.77 2.57
N LEU A 136 -10.84 13.88 2.37
CA LEU A 136 -10.09 15.07 2.76
C LEU A 136 -10.78 16.27 2.13
N ASP A 137 -11.25 17.21 2.97
CA ASP A 137 -11.73 18.50 2.49
C ASP A 137 -10.60 19.11 1.64
N MET A 138 -10.86 19.22 0.33
CA MET A 138 -9.89 19.74 -0.65
C MET A 138 -9.53 21.21 -0.36
N GLY A 139 -10.14 21.82 0.69
CA GLY A 139 -9.85 23.16 1.13
C GLY A 139 -8.58 23.34 1.95
N ASP A 140 -8.02 22.28 2.53
CA ASP A 140 -6.82 22.34 3.39
C ASP A 140 -5.50 22.03 2.66
N LEU A 141 -5.55 21.80 1.35
CA LEU A 141 -4.34 21.75 0.54
C LEU A 141 -3.85 23.18 0.31
N ILE A 142 -2.93 23.62 1.16
CA ILE A 142 -2.14 24.85 0.93
C ILE A 142 -1.56 24.75 -0.48
N PRO A 143 -1.84 25.72 -1.39
CA PRO A 143 -1.19 25.74 -2.68
C PRO A 143 0.33 25.79 -2.45
N CYS A 144 1.08 24.92 -3.08
CA CYS A 144 2.52 25.08 -3.21
C CYS A 144 2.74 26.45 -3.84
N ASP A 145 3.29 27.38 -3.09
CA ASP A 145 3.66 28.71 -3.55
C ASP A 145 4.73 28.55 -4.64
N ASP A 146 4.32 28.62 -5.88
CA ASP A 146 5.19 28.68 -7.03
C ASP A 146 5.92 30.02 -6.95
N GLY A 147 7.19 29.94 -6.62
CA GLY A 147 8.10 31.02 -6.41
C GLY A 147 7.95 32.21 -7.36
N GLN A 148 7.68 33.34 -6.81
CA GLN A 148 7.97 34.61 -7.47
C GLN A 148 8.75 35.57 -6.55
N GLY A 149 9.93 35.89 -7.05
CA GLY A 149 10.43 37.25 -6.99
C GLY A 149 11.24 37.65 -5.75
N ILE A 150 12.51 37.39 -5.85
CA ILE A 150 13.56 38.13 -5.10
C ILE A 150 13.43 39.62 -5.40
N ALA A 151 13.23 40.42 -4.38
CA ALA A 151 13.66 41.82 -4.39
C ALA A 151 14.51 42.08 -3.15
N ASN A 152 15.71 42.41 -3.45
CA ASN A 152 16.84 42.76 -2.60
C ASN A 152 16.64 44.17 -2.00
N GLU A 153 16.95 44.33 -0.70
CA GLU A 153 17.48 45.56 -0.08
C GLU A 153 17.73 45.18 1.38
N GLY A 154 18.90 45.12 1.93
CA GLY A 154 19.99 46.07 2.02
C GLY A 154 20.23 46.42 3.49
N ALA A 155 21.40 46.03 4.04
CA ALA A 155 22.15 46.62 5.17
C ALA A 155 21.54 46.41 6.58
N THR A 156 22.22 46.06 7.62
CA THR A 156 23.59 46.34 8.10
C THR A 156 23.94 45.46 9.28
N ALA A 157 25.17 45.06 9.34
CA ALA A 157 25.77 44.36 10.47
C ALA A 157 26.04 45.32 11.66
N GLU A 158 26.00 44.79 12.88
CA GLU A 158 27.08 44.95 13.85
C GLU A 158 26.88 44.08 15.11
N PRO A 159 27.94 43.85 15.92
CA PRO A 159 28.19 42.53 16.51
C PRO A 159 28.29 42.49 18.04
N LEU A 160 28.46 41.28 18.56
CA LEU A 160 29.15 40.90 19.81
C LEU A 160 28.72 41.49 21.17
N ALA A 161 28.30 40.64 22.06
CA ALA A 161 28.92 40.58 23.42
C ALA A 161 28.67 39.22 24.09
N THR A 162 29.74 38.56 24.41
CA THR A 162 29.93 37.50 25.40
C THR A 162 29.52 37.97 26.77
N ASN A 163 28.91 37.13 27.61
CA ASN A 163 29.45 36.81 28.93
C ASN A 163 28.72 35.68 29.67
N GLU A 164 29.53 34.88 30.29
CA GLU A 164 29.26 33.85 31.26
C GLU A 164 28.62 34.44 32.54
N ALA A 165 27.79 33.65 33.24
CA ALA A 165 27.99 33.31 34.64
C ALA A 165 26.77 32.59 35.26
N TYR A 166 27.02 31.40 35.70
CA TYR A 166 26.69 30.70 36.97
C TYR A 166 25.38 31.01 37.74
N ALA A 167 24.70 29.88 37.97
CA ALA A 167 24.26 29.31 39.27
C ALA A 167 22.85 29.56 39.77
N SER A 168 22.25 28.42 40.06
CA SER A 168 21.51 28.05 41.26
C SER A 168 20.00 28.19 41.32
N SER A 169 19.42 26.99 41.31
CA SER A 169 18.27 26.54 42.12
C SER A 169 17.01 27.39 42.24
N ALA A 170 15.93 26.87 41.64
CA ALA A 170 14.66 26.72 42.35
C ALA A 170 13.81 25.67 41.62
N ILE A 171 13.48 24.62 42.35
CA ILE A 171 12.49 23.62 41.97
C ILE A 171 11.14 24.34 41.93
N THR A 172 10.58 24.46 40.73
CA THR A 172 9.16 24.78 40.56
C THR A 172 8.61 23.71 39.63
N GLU A 173 7.65 22.96 40.15
CA GLU A 173 6.91 21.94 39.42
C GLU A 173 6.39 22.52 38.11
N PRO A 174 6.53 21.82 36.98
CA PRO A 174 5.86 22.23 35.74
C PRO A 174 4.36 21.95 35.87
N ALA A 175 3.59 23.01 35.77
CA ALA A 175 2.15 22.94 35.50
C ALA A 175 1.91 21.92 34.36
N GLU A 176 1.05 20.96 34.66
CA GLU A 176 0.46 20.04 33.73
C GLU A 176 -0.13 20.84 32.57
N ARG A 177 0.57 20.90 31.46
CA ARG A 177 -0.08 21.15 30.17
C ARG A 177 -0.85 19.87 29.90
N ALA A 178 -2.16 19.99 29.92
CA ALA A 178 -3.05 19.04 29.31
C ALA A 178 -2.58 18.88 27.85
N ALA A 179 -1.85 17.82 27.58
CA ALA A 179 -1.73 17.26 26.26
C ALA A 179 -3.13 16.76 25.95
N ASP A 180 -3.76 17.39 24.96
CA ASP A 180 -5.00 16.90 24.41
C ASP A 180 -4.77 15.43 24.03
N ASP A 181 -5.44 14.57 24.78
CA ASP A 181 -5.37 13.12 24.68
C ASP A 181 -6.19 12.66 23.48
N GLU A 182 -5.66 12.91 22.27
CA GLU A 182 -6.18 12.32 21.04
C GLU A 182 -5.88 10.82 20.92
N THR A 183 -5.23 10.23 21.92
CA THR A 183 -4.96 8.78 21.99
C THR A 183 -6.05 7.98 22.70
N ALA A 184 -7.08 8.63 23.22
CA ALA A 184 -8.18 7.96 23.90
C ALA A 184 -9.34 7.76 22.94
N LEU A 185 -9.50 6.53 22.47
CA LEU A 185 -10.65 5.87 21.83
C LEU A 185 -10.32 5.24 20.48
N MET A 186 -9.28 4.40 20.47
CA MET A 186 -9.23 3.36 19.43
C MET A 186 -10.03 2.17 19.96
N PRO A 187 -11.09 1.73 19.33
CA PRO A 187 -11.67 0.43 19.63
C PRO A 187 -10.58 -0.62 19.44
N ASN A 188 -10.42 -1.49 20.42
CA ASN A 188 -9.40 -2.55 20.45
C ASN A 188 -9.77 -3.70 19.48
N THR A 189 -10.52 -3.40 18.42
CA THR A 189 -11.03 -4.32 17.41
C THR A 189 -10.26 -4.09 16.12
N ASP A 190 -9.79 -5.16 15.54
CA ASP A 190 -9.22 -5.18 14.20
C ASP A 190 -10.35 -5.51 13.22
N ASP A 191 -10.80 -4.53 12.43
CA ASP A 191 -11.91 -4.66 11.50
C ASP A 191 -11.64 -5.72 10.43
N TRP A 192 -10.37 -6.07 10.19
CA TRP A 192 -10.03 -7.20 9.33
C TRP A 192 -10.48 -8.56 9.87
N THR A 193 -10.85 -8.66 11.12
CA THR A 193 -11.44 -9.90 11.68
C THR A 193 -12.86 -10.14 11.19
N ASP A 194 -13.54 -9.11 10.69
CA ASP A 194 -14.86 -9.23 10.06
C ASP A 194 -14.71 -9.26 8.53
N VAL A 195 -14.98 -10.42 7.94
CA VAL A 195 -14.90 -10.60 6.48
C VAL A 195 -15.87 -9.72 5.68
N PHE A 196 -16.87 -9.15 6.32
CA PHE A 196 -17.83 -8.25 5.66
C PHE A 196 -17.26 -6.84 5.51
N GLU A 197 -16.26 -6.46 6.31
CA GLU A 197 -15.54 -5.18 6.20
C GLU A 197 -14.40 -5.21 5.16
N HIS A 198 -13.99 -6.39 4.70
CA HIS A 198 -12.88 -6.51 3.75
C HIS A 198 -13.02 -5.66 2.46
N PRO A 199 -14.19 -5.56 1.82
CA PRO A 199 -14.31 -4.78 0.57
C PRO A 199 -14.03 -3.30 0.77
N ILE A 200 -14.50 -2.70 1.86
CA ILE A 200 -14.26 -1.28 2.14
C ILE A 200 -12.80 -1.03 2.54
N LEU A 201 -12.20 -1.95 3.31
CA LEU A 201 -10.78 -1.86 3.66
C LEU A 201 -9.88 -1.99 2.41
N ARG A 202 -10.23 -2.88 1.47
CA ARG A 202 -9.54 -3.00 0.17
C ARG A 202 -9.67 -1.73 -0.68
N LEU A 203 -10.87 -1.18 -0.76
CA LEU A 203 -11.10 0.10 -1.46
C LEU A 203 -10.20 1.20 -0.88
N HIS A 204 -10.14 1.35 0.44
CA HIS A 204 -9.28 2.35 1.08
C HIS A 204 -7.79 2.09 0.82
N ALA A 205 -7.35 0.83 0.80
CA ALA A 205 -5.96 0.49 0.48
C ALA A 205 -5.59 0.89 -0.96
N VAL A 206 -6.49 0.64 -1.90
CA VAL A 206 -6.34 1.02 -3.30
C VAL A 206 -6.36 2.55 -3.46
N ILE A 207 -7.28 3.26 -2.80
CA ILE A 207 -7.30 4.73 -2.79
C ILE A 207 -5.98 5.29 -2.26
N ALA A 208 -5.43 4.72 -1.18
CA ALA A 208 -4.14 5.15 -0.65
C ALA A 208 -3.00 4.99 -1.67
N GLN A 209 -3.01 3.88 -2.42
CA GLN A 209 -2.03 3.63 -3.48
C GLN A 209 -2.22 4.62 -4.65
N GLU A 210 -3.45 4.88 -5.07
CA GLU A 210 -3.73 5.82 -6.17
C GLU A 210 -3.42 7.27 -5.77
N TYR A 211 -3.58 7.64 -4.51
CA TYR A 211 -3.05 8.91 -4.01
C TYR A 211 -1.52 9.00 -4.15
N LEU A 212 -0.80 7.90 -3.87
CA LEU A 212 0.65 7.85 -4.08
C LEU A 212 1.00 7.99 -5.58
N ASN A 213 0.30 7.23 -6.45
CA ASN A 213 0.50 7.21 -7.90
C ASN A 213 0.21 8.58 -8.54
N THR A 214 -0.77 9.32 -8.01
CA THR A 214 -1.12 10.68 -8.43
C THR A 214 -0.34 11.78 -7.70
N THR A 215 0.74 11.42 -7.00
CA THR A 215 1.63 12.34 -6.26
C THR A 215 0.98 13.12 -5.12
N ARG A 216 -0.18 12.67 -4.63
CA ARG A 216 -0.88 13.26 -3.49
C ARG A 216 -0.41 12.62 -2.18
N PHE A 217 0.88 12.75 -1.88
CA PHE A 217 1.58 12.02 -0.81
C PHE A 217 1.02 12.27 0.60
N GLY A 218 0.56 13.50 0.87
CA GLY A 218 -0.09 13.83 2.15
C GLY A 218 -1.40 13.06 2.35
N ALA A 219 -2.23 12.98 1.31
CA ALA A 219 -3.48 12.23 1.31
C ALA A 219 -3.22 10.71 1.42
N ALA A 220 -2.22 10.19 0.67
CA ALA A 220 -1.81 8.79 0.78
C ALA A 220 -1.44 8.41 2.22
N ARG A 221 -0.60 9.24 2.88
CA ARG A 221 -0.19 9.04 4.27
C ARG A 221 -1.38 9.02 5.23
N GLU A 222 -2.29 9.99 5.10
CA GLU A 222 -3.46 10.08 5.98
C GLU A 222 -4.43 8.92 5.78
N CYS A 223 -4.68 8.52 4.53
CA CYS A 223 -5.49 7.35 4.22
C CYS A 223 -4.89 6.06 4.83
N CYS A 224 -3.57 5.84 4.69
CA CYS A 224 -2.88 4.73 5.32
C CYS A 224 -2.96 4.77 6.85
N ARG A 225 -2.84 5.96 7.47
CA ARG A 225 -2.94 6.13 8.93
C ARG A 225 -4.31 5.66 9.42
N ARG A 226 -5.38 6.05 8.74
CA ARG A 226 -6.76 5.64 9.06
C ARG A 226 -6.95 4.15 8.84
N LEU A 227 -6.47 3.60 7.72
CA LEU A 227 -6.57 2.18 7.44
C LEU A 227 -5.87 1.31 8.50
N ILE A 228 -4.67 1.72 8.95
CA ILE A 228 -3.95 1.01 10.03
C ILE A 228 -4.64 1.21 11.39
N ALA A 229 -5.43 2.27 11.58
CA ALA A 229 -6.23 2.42 12.79
C ALA A 229 -7.42 1.46 12.81
N LEU A 230 -8.08 1.24 11.66
CA LEU A 230 -9.18 0.29 11.50
C LEU A 230 -8.68 -1.17 11.51
N ALA A 231 -7.59 -1.45 10.83
CA ALA A 231 -7.00 -2.78 10.70
C ALA A 231 -5.53 -2.80 11.18
N PRO A 232 -5.28 -2.81 12.50
CA PRO A 232 -3.93 -2.72 13.07
C PRO A 232 -2.99 -3.86 12.71
N SER A 233 -3.51 -5.03 12.32
CA SER A 233 -2.74 -6.15 11.79
C SER A 233 -2.12 -5.86 10.42
N ASP A 234 -2.62 -4.83 9.73
CA ASP A 234 -2.16 -4.35 8.42
C ASP A 234 -2.06 -5.46 7.35
N PRO A 235 -3.11 -6.22 7.11
CA PRO A 235 -3.10 -7.33 6.17
C PRO A 235 -2.97 -6.86 4.71
N LEU A 236 -3.35 -5.62 4.43
CA LEU A 236 -3.28 -4.99 3.10
C LEU A 236 -1.97 -4.25 2.85
N GLY A 237 -1.10 -4.15 3.87
CA GLY A 237 0.21 -3.54 3.73
C GLY A 237 0.18 -2.02 3.55
N ALA A 238 -0.78 -1.32 4.17
CA ALA A 238 -0.86 0.14 4.14
C ALA A 238 0.42 0.81 4.66
N ARG A 239 1.15 0.14 5.58
CA ARG A 239 2.46 0.60 6.07
C ARG A 239 3.49 0.79 4.96
N PHE A 240 3.40 0.06 3.85
CA PHE A 240 4.34 0.17 2.74
C PHE A 240 4.14 1.49 1.98
N THR A 241 2.90 1.77 1.58
CA THR A 241 2.49 3.02 0.97
C THR A 241 2.77 4.22 1.89
N TRP A 242 2.48 4.08 3.20
CA TRP A 242 2.82 5.12 4.20
C TRP A 242 4.32 5.39 4.27
N ALA A 243 5.16 4.35 4.31
CA ALA A 243 6.61 4.52 4.36
C ALA A 243 7.14 5.30 3.14
N LEU A 244 6.64 5.00 1.94
CA LEU A 244 6.98 5.72 0.71
C LEU A 244 6.51 7.19 0.75
N ALA A 245 5.29 7.44 1.23
CA ALA A 245 4.78 8.79 1.41
C ALA A 245 5.64 9.60 2.40
N CYS A 246 6.05 9.02 3.54
CA CYS A 246 6.97 9.65 4.48
C CYS A 246 8.33 9.98 3.82
N ALA A 247 8.85 9.08 3.00
CA ALA A 247 10.11 9.32 2.29
C ALA A 247 10.01 10.54 1.37
N ARG A 248 8.90 10.67 0.64
CA ARG A 248 8.67 11.83 -0.24
C ARG A 248 8.47 13.13 0.53
N LEU A 249 7.71 13.08 1.62
CA LEU A 249 7.41 14.22 2.49
C LEU A 249 8.59 14.61 3.41
N GLU A 250 9.70 13.87 3.38
CA GLU A 250 10.86 14.05 4.27
C GLU A 250 10.49 13.93 5.77
N ASP A 251 9.40 13.18 6.05
CA ASP A 251 8.89 12.96 7.40
C ASP A 251 9.65 11.80 8.10
N GLU A 252 10.83 12.14 8.64
CA GLU A 252 11.66 11.17 9.35
C GLU A 252 10.99 10.66 10.63
N GLN A 253 10.29 11.55 11.35
CA GLN A 253 9.62 11.16 12.60
C GLN A 253 8.48 10.19 12.32
N GLY A 254 7.59 10.51 11.37
CA GLY A 254 6.50 9.63 10.97
C GLY A 254 6.99 8.27 10.46
N PHE A 255 8.09 8.25 9.69
CA PHE A 255 8.71 7.01 9.24
C PHE A 255 9.24 6.17 10.41
N ASN A 256 9.92 6.78 11.38
CA ASN A 256 10.49 6.07 12.53
C ASN A 256 9.40 5.53 13.47
N ASP A 257 8.31 6.26 13.66
CA ASP A 257 7.18 5.85 14.49
C ASP A 257 6.44 4.67 13.83
N LEU A 258 6.24 4.74 12.50
CA LEU A 258 5.69 3.64 11.73
C LEU A 258 6.56 2.38 11.82
N ASP A 259 7.87 2.50 11.60
CA ASP A 259 8.82 1.39 11.67
C ASP A 259 8.86 0.76 13.07
N ALA A 260 8.80 1.59 14.13
CA ALA A 260 8.74 1.13 15.51
C ALA A 260 7.44 0.36 15.80
N ARG A 261 6.30 0.84 15.29
CA ARG A 261 4.98 0.19 15.44
C ARG A 261 4.98 -1.23 14.89
N PHE A 262 5.66 -1.46 13.77
CA PHE A 262 5.78 -2.78 13.14
C PHE A 262 7.04 -3.56 13.54
N GLY A 263 7.64 -3.21 14.69
CA GLY A 263 8.74 -3.95 15.32
C GLY A 263 10.07 -3.84 14.59
N ARG A 264 10.23 -2.83 13.73
CA ARG A 264 11.47 -2.56 12.97
C ARG A 264 11.92 -3.74 12.12
N ARG A 265 10.97 -4.52 11.64
CA ARG A 265 11.23 -5.64 10.73
C ARG A 265 11.43 -5.09 9.34
N GLY A 266 12.68 -5.10 8.86
CA GLY A 266 13.01 -4.67 7.50
C GLY A 266 12.29 -5.51 6.45
N ASN A 267 11.83 -4.86 5.39
CA ASN A 267 11.31 -5.46 4.17
C ASN A 267 11.74 -4.58 2.98
N ALA A 268 11.45 -4.99 1.76
CA ALA A 268 11.87 -4.25 0.57
C ALA A 268 11.43 -2.77 0.60
N TRP A 269 10.16 -2.50 0.90
CA TRP A 269 9.63 -1.12 0.98
C TRP A 269 10.29 -0.27 2.05
N SER A 270 10.45 -0.81 3.26
CA SER A 270 11.05 -0.04 4.37
C SER A 270 12.50 0.33 4.08
N HIS A 271 13.25 -0.54 3.41
CA HIS A 271 14.63 -0.24 3.01
C HIS A 271 14.70 0.76 1.87
N ILE A 272 13.85 0.64 0.83
CA ILE A 272 13.78 1.62 -0.28
C ILE A 272 13.34 2.98 0.27
N ALA A 273 12.23 3.04 1.03
CA ALA A 273 11.72 4.27 1.61
C ALA A 273 12.75 4.94 2.52
N ARG A 274 13.45 4.17 3.38
CA ARG A 274 14.53 4.70 4.21
C ARG A 274 15.71 5.21 3.39
N THR A 275 16.05 4.53 2.30
CA THR A 275 17.14 4.98 1.41
C THR A 275 16.79 6.31 0.78
N LEU A 276 15.59 6.43 0.20
CA LEU A 276 15.06 7.67 -0.39
C LEU A 276 15.01 8.80 0.64
N LEU A 277 14.43 8.54 1.82
CA LEU A 277 14.32 9.52 2.90
C LEU A 277 15.69 10.04 3.32
N MET A 278 16.65 9.15 3.59
CA MET A 278 17.98 9.55 4.02
C MET A 278 18.76 10.26 2.91
N PHE A 279 18.55 9.89 1.64
CA PHE A 279 19.12 10.57 0.49
C PHE A 279 18.58 12.01 0.38
N LYS A 280 17.27 12.20 0.45
CA LYS A 280 16.64 13.53 0.39
C LYS A 280 17.05 14.43 1.56
N LEU A 281 17.26 13.87 2.75
CA LEU A 281 17.76 14.60 3.92
C LEU A 281 19.29 14.84 3.90
N ASP A 282 19.98 14.56 2.79
CA ASP A 282 21.45 14.65 2.63
C ASP A 282 22.26 13.83 3.66
N ARG A 283 21.65 12.78 4.22
CA ARG A 283 22.30 11.87 5.18
C ARG A 283 22.93 10.68 4.45
N MET A 284 23.88 10.93 3.57
CA MET A 284 24.45 9.97 2.63
C MET A 284 25.00 8.69 3.27
N SER A 285 25.57 8.77 4.47
CA SER A 285 26.07 7.58 5.19
C SER A 285 24.93 6.67 5.66
N ALA A 286 23.79 7.24 6.05
CA ALA A 286 22.60 6.48 6.43
C ALA A 286 21.90 5.91 5.19
N ALA A 287 21.79 6.68 4.12
CA ALA A 287 21.27 6.24 2.83
C ALA A 287 22.05 5.03 2.28
N ARG A 288 23.40 5.08 2.29
CA ARG A 288 24.23 3.92 1.89
C ARG A 288 24.00 2.67 2.75
N ARG A 289 23.80 2.85 4.05
CA ARG A 289 23.50 1.69 4.92
C ARG A 289 22.12 1.08 4.59
N ALA A 290 21.13 1.92 4.35
CA ALA A 290 19.79 1.47 3.98
C ALA A 290 19.79 0.76 2.61
N LEU A 291 20.50 1.33 1.61
CA LEU A 291 20.65 0.72 0.28
C LEU A 291 21.33 -0.66 0.34
N ARG A 292 22.40 -0.78 1.14
CA ARG A 292 23.04 -2.09 1.36
C ARG A 292 22.13 -3.06 2.10
N GLY A 293 21.32 -2.57 3.05
CA GLY A 293 20.31 -3.37 3.71
C GLY A 293 19.28 -3.91 2.73
N TYR A 294 18.83 -3.09 1.77
CA TYR A 294 17.94 -3.51 0.71
C TYR A 294 18.57 -4.61 -0.18
N ALA A 295 19.76 -4.38 -0.71
CA ALA A 295 20.45 -5.35 -1.55
C ALA A 295 20.74 -6.67 -0.82
N SER A 296 21.08 -6.60 0.48
CA SER A 296 21.34 -7.81 1.28
C SER A 296 20.08 -8.58 1.66
N LEU A 297 18.93 -7.89 1.80
CA LEU A 297 17.66 -8.52 2.13
C LEU A 297 17.00 -9.14 0.90
N CYS A 298 17.01 -8.41 -0.23
CA CYS A 298 16.24 -8.76 -1.41
C CYS A 298 17.12 -9.43 -2.46
N GLN A 299 16.83 -10.70 -2.77
CA GLN A 299 17.47 -11.39 -3.88
C GLN A 299 17.24 -10.59 -5.18
N GLY A 300 18.30 -10.25 -5.90
CA GLY A 300 18.21 -9.42 -7.10
C GLY A 300 17.74 -7.97 -6.87
N GLY A 301 17.69 -7.49 -5.62
CA GLY A 301 17.19 -6.16 -5.29
C GLY A 301 17.95 -5.04 -6.00
N ALA A 302 19.28 -5.14 -6.13
CA ALA A 302 20.07 -4.18 -6.88
C ALA A 302 19.67 -4.13 -8.36
N TYR A 303 19.41 -5.28 -8.98
CA TYR A 303 18.91 -5.37 -10.35
C TYR A 303 17.52 -4.74 -10.47
N ALA A 304 16.58 -5.13 -9.62
CA ALA A 304 15.21 -4.61 -9.63
C ALA A 304 15.17 -3.07 -9.54
N LEU A 305 16.06 -2.46 -8.72
CA LEU A 305 16.11 -1.00 -8.57
C LEU A 305 16.74 -0.29 -9.79
N LEU A 306 17.75 -0.88 -10.41
CA LEU A 306 18.45 -0.25 -11.55
C LEU A 306 17.80 -0.59 -12.90
N ARG A 307 17.05 -1.68 -12.97
CA ARG A 307 16.31 -2.16 -14.16
C ARG A 307 14.89 -2.52 -13.74
N PRO A 308 14.02 -1.54 -13.48
CA PRO A 308 12.65 -1.80 -13.08
C PRO A 308 11.96 -2.72 -14.09
N THR A 309 11.41 -3.80 -13.61
CA THR A 309 10.64 -4.74 -14.40
C THR A 309 9.17 -4.39 -14.33
N PHE A 310 8.43 -4.78 -15.36
CA PHE A 310 6.99 -4.63 -15.35
C PHE A 310 6.38 -5.43 -14.20
N VAL A 311 5.52 -4.77 -13.43
CA VAL A 311 4.71 -5.42 -12.39
C VAL A 311 3.25 -5.20 -12.76
N GLU A 312 2.52 -6.29 -12.87
CA GLU A 312 1.10 -6.20 -13.16
C GLU A 312 0.32 -5.65 -11.96
N ALA A 313 -0.64 -4.75 -12.24
CA ALA A 313 -1.56 -4.25 -11.23
C ALA A 313 -2.27 -5.40 -10.51
N TYR A 314 -2.35 -5.32 -9.21
CA TYR A 314 -3.09 -6.28 -8.38
C TYR A 314 -4.56 -5.88 -8.29
N LEU A 315 -5.42 -6.88 -8.14
CA LEU A 315 -6.87 -6.70 -8.26
C LEU A 315 -7.60 -7.55 -7.21
N PRO A 316 -8.13 -6.96 -6.16
CA PRO A 316 -7.82 -5.67 -5.54
C PRO A 316 -6.70 -5.77 -4.49
N ASP A 317 -6.25 -6.99 -4.20
CA ASP A 317 -5.27 -7.25 -3.12
C ASP A 317 -3.84 -7.12 -3.65
N ARG A 318 -2.97 -6.53 -2.83
CA ARG A 318 -1.53 -6.53 -3.10
C ARG A 318 -1.01 -7.98 -3.13
N PRO A 319 -0.20 -8.36 -4.13
CA PRO A 319 0.40 -9.69 -4.17
C PRO A 319 1.23 -9.98 -2.92
N ALA A 320 1.05 -11.15 -2.35
CA ALA A 320 1.85 -11.63 -1.22
C ALA A 320 3.03 -12.45 -1.74
N PHE A 321 4.19 -11.84 -1.81
CA PHE A 321 5.45 -12.51 -2.12
C PHE A 321 6.18 -12.92 -0.86
N GLY A 322 7.10 -13.88 -0.99
CA GLY A 322 8.00 -14.26 0.09
C GLY A 322 8.92 -13.09 0.45
N GLN A 323 9.21 -12.91 1.74
CA GLN A 323 10.10 -11.85 2.18
C GLN A 323 11.50 -12.03 1.57
N GLY A 324 12.02 -10.98 0.95
CA GLY A 324 13.34 -10.93 0.34
C GLY A 324 13.45 -11.63 -1.01
N THR A 325 12.34 -12.05 -1.62
CA THR A 325 12.35 -12.60 -2.98
C THR A 325 12.53 -11.50 -4.03
N PHE A 326 12.86 -11.89 -5.25
CA PHE A 326 12.99 -10.96 -6.38
C PHE A 326 11.66 -10.29 -6.72
N GLU A 327 10.57 -11.04 -6.66
CA GLU A 327 9.22 -10.52 -6.92
C GLU A 327 8.81 -9.47 -5.89
N GLU A 328 9.15 -9.67 -4.60
CA GLU A 328 8.95 -8.65 -3.56
C GLU A 328 9.76 -7.38 -3.88
N ALA A 329 11.01 -7.54 -4.31
CA ALA A 329 11.86 -6.41 -4.68
C ALA A 329 11.29 -5.63 -5.88
N CYS A 330 10.85 -6.33 -6.93
CA CYS A 330 10.24 -5.72 -8.12
C CYS A 330 8.95 -4.95 -7.76
N LEU A 331 8.09 -5.54 -6.93
CA LEU A 331 6.86 -4.87 -6.48
C LEU A 331 7.17 -3.62 -5.66
N ALA A 332 8.12 -3.71 -4.73
CA ALA A 332 8.49 -2.56 -3.91
C ALA A 332 9.10 -1.41 -4.72
N VAL A 333 9.90 -1.72 -5.75
CA VAL A 333 10.45 -0.71 -6.68
C VAL A 333 9.33 -0.10 -7.51
N HIS A 334 8.42 -0.92 -8.05
CA HIS A 334 7.27 -0.45 -8.82
C HIS A 334 6.41 0.53 -8.00
N GLU A 335 6.07 0.18 -6.76
CA GLU A 335 5.29 1.07 -5.88
C GLU A 335 6.07 2.31 -5.43
N ALA A 336 7.40 2.25 -5.40
CA ALA A 336 8.24 3.40 -5.09
C ALA A 336 8.46 4.35 -6.29
N ASP A 337 8.09 3.95 -7.50
CA ASP A 337 8.36 4.71 -8.73
C ASP A 337 7.92 6.19 -8.65
N PRO A 338 6.70 6.54 -8.16
CA PRO A 338 6.30 7.95 -8.05
C PRO A 338 7.23 8.79 -7.16
N VAL A 339 7.87 8.17 -6.15
CA VAL A 339 8.83 8.84 -5.27
C VAL A 339 10.23 8.88 -5.88
N VAL A 340 10.61 7.82 -6.59
CA VAL A 340 11.92 7.71 -7.27
C VAL A 340 11.99 8.74 -8.41
N VAL A 341 10.97 8.81 -9.25
CA VAL A 341 10.89 9.77 -10.39
C VAL A 341 10.95 11.22 -9.89
N ASP A 342 10.35 11.49 -8.74
CA ASP A 342 10.34 12.82 -8.13
C ASP A 342 11.58 13.08 -7.23
N THR A 343 12.60 12.21 -7.29
CA THR A 343 13.87 12.37 -6.56
C THR A 343 15.04 12.37 -7.56
N PRO A 344 15.40 13.53 -8.12
CA PRO A 344 16.48 13.64 -9.10
C PRO A 344 17.80 13.03 -8.58
N ASP A 345 18.58 12.47 -9.49
CA ASP A 345 19.89 11.85 -9.23
C ASP A 345 19.90 10.62 -8.31
N PHE A 346 18.75 10.20 -7.76
CA PHE A 346 18.70 9.07 -6.83
C PHE A 346 19.22 7.78 -7.46
N ILE A 347 18.73 7.41 -8.64
CA ILE A 347 19.19 6.19 -9.34
C ILE A 347 20.64 6.29 -9.75
N ALA A 348 21.09 7.46 -10.24
CA ALA A 348 22.50 7.70 -10.57
C ALA A 348 23.39 7.55 -9.32
N TRP A 349 22.93 8.08 -8.19
CA TRP A 349 23.63 7.92 -6.92
C TRP A 349 23.66 6.45 -6.46
N CYS A 350 22.58 5.69 -6.57
CA CYS A 350 22.55 4.25 -6.28
C CYS A 350 23.56 3.49 -7.15
N THR A 351 23.56 3.75 -8.45
CA THR A 351 24.49 3.13 -9.41
C THR A 351 25.96 3.41 -9.06
N ALA A 352 26.26 4.60 -8.56
CA ALA A 352 27.61 5.01 -8.18
C ALA A 352 28.08 4.41 -6.84
N GLN A 353 27.22 3.70 -6.08
CA GLN A 353 27.65 3.05 -4.83
C GLN A 353 28.52 1.84 -5.15
N GLU A 354 29.60 1.69 -4.36
CA GLU A 354 30.56 0.61 -4.52
C GLU A 354 29.90 -0.77 -4.53
N GLY A 355 30.09 -1.53 -5.60
CA GLY A 355 29.61 -2.88 -5.78
C GLY A 355 28.15 -3.02 -6.18
N PHE A 356 27.31 -1.95 -6.08
CA PHE A 356 25.88 -2.05 -6.30
C PHE A 356 25.52 -2.41 -7.76
N ALA A 357 26.10 -1.70 -8.73
CA ALA A 357 25.90 -2.00 -10.15
C ALA A 357 26.50 -3.36 -10.54
N ALA A 358 27.65 -3.73 -9.95
CA ALA A 358 28.26 -5.05 -10.21
C ALA A 358 27.42 -6.20 -9.65
N GLU A 359 26.74 -6.00 -8.52
CA GLU A 359 25.79 -6.97 -7.96
C GLU A 359 24.57 -7.14 -8.88
N ALA A 360 24.01 -6.05 -9.38
CA ALA A 360 22.89 -6.07 -10.32
C ALA A 360 23.28 -6.81 -11.62
N GLN A 361 24.45 -6.49 -12.19
CA GLN A 361 24.93 -7.16 -13.40
C GLN A 361 25.15 -8.65 -13.18
N ARG A 362 25.76 -9.06 -12.07
CA ARG A 362 25.97 -10.46 -11.73
C ARG A 362 24.64 -11.21 -11.62
N TYR A 363 23.64 -10.59 -10.98
CA TYR A 363 22.31 -11.18 -10.88
C TYR A 363 21.66 -11.37 -12.26
N ALA A 364 21.81 -10.40 -13.16
CA ALA A 364 21.33 -10.50 -14.53
C ALA A 364 22.00 -11.66 -15.28
N GLU A 365 23.34 -11.78 -15.17
CA GLU A 365 24.09 -12.86 -15.80
C GLU A 365 23.71 -14.26 -15.24
N GLU A 366 23.47 -14.37 -13.94
CA GLU A 366 23.09 -15.63 -13.27
C GLU A 366 21.66 -16.08 -13.65
N HIS A 367 20.77 -15.15 -14.01
CA HIS A 367 19.37 -15.40 -14.31
C HIS A 367 19.00 -15.18 -15.79
N ASP A 368 19.98 -14.98 -16.67
CA ASP A 368 19.80 -14.75 -18.11
C ASP A 368 18.86 -13.54 -18.39
N LEU A 369 19.02 -12.47 -17.61
CA LEU A 369 18.27 -11.23 -17.73
C LEU A 369 19.07 -10.17 -18.51
N ASP A 370 18.37 -9.26 -19.18
CA ASP A 370 18.98 -8.14 -19.88
C ASP A 370 19.62 -7.13 -18.91
N TRP A 371 20.84 -6.66 -19.25
CA TRP A 371 21.58 -5.69 -18.44
C TRP A 371 21.91 -4.38 -19.15
#